data_d94b9302265c1fcd79fda60dba3d527f
#
_entry.id   d94b9302265c1fcd79fda60dba3d527f
#
_cell.length_a   1.000
_cell.length_b   1.000
_cell.length_c   1.000
_cell.angle_alpha   90.00
_cell.angle_beta   90.00
_cell.angle_gamma   90.00
#
_symmetry.space_group_name_H-M   'P 1'
#
loop_
_entity.id
_entity.type
_entity.pdbx_description
1 polymer ?
#
loop_
_entity_poly.entity_id
_entity_poly.type
_entity_poly.pdbx_seq_one_letter_code
_entity_poly.pdbx_strand_id
1 'polypeptide(L)' 'MRNRYTAVVQRDGKWVVAYCAEVPEANGQGKTRQESLESLAAAIELVLDYKR' A
#
# COMPACT_ATOMS: atom_id res chain seq x y z
N MET A 1 20.14 -3.31 0.61
CA MET A 1 19.57 -2.04 0.14
C MET A 1 18.33 -1.70 0.94
N ARG A 2 18.19 -0.47 1.31
CA ARG A 2 17.05 -0.03 2.08
C ARG A 2 16.04 0.67 1.18
N ASN A 3 14.82 0.17 1.17
CA ASN A 3 13.75 0.77 0.42
C ASN A 3 12.85 1.56 1.36
N ARG A 4 12.59 2.80 1.01
CA ARG A 4 11.68 3.64 1.77
C ARG A 4 10.52 4.04 0.91
N TYR A 5 9.34 3.87 1.45
CA TYR A 5 8.11 4.22 0.76
C TYR A 5 7.26 5.09 1.66
N THR A 6 6.69 6.12 1.08
CA THR A 6 5.78 7.01 1.80
C THR A 6 4.38 6.45 1.68
N ALA A 7 3.84 5.99 2.79
CA ALA A 7 2.49 5.46 2.81
C ALA A 7 1.52 6.53 3.28
N VAL A 8 0.45 6.71 2.52
CA VAL A 8 -0.65 7.61 2.88
C VAL A 8 -1.84 6.74 3.23
N VAL A 9 -2.38 6.92 4.42
CA VAL A 9 -3.51 6.12 4.90
C VAL A 9 -4.72 7.03 5.06
N GLN A 10 -5.82 6.62 4.47
CA GLN A 10 -7.07 7.37 4.52
C GLN A 10 -8.21 6.45 4.91
N ARG A 11 -9.19 7.04 5.59
CA ARG A 11 -10.40 6.33 5.95
C ARG A 11 -11.47 6.60 4.91
N ASP A 12 -12.11 5.52 4.45
CA ASP A 12 -13.19 5.63 3.48
C ASP A 12 -14.35 4.78 3.99
N GLY A 13 -15.25 5.39 4.73
CA GLY A 13 -16.36 4.69 5.34
C GLY A 13 -15.89 3.65 6.34
N LYS A 14 -16.20 2.40 6.07
CA LYS A 14 -15.80 1.27 6.92
C LYS A 14 -14.39 0.80 6.60
N TRP A 15 -13.80 1.30 5.53
CA TRP A 15 -12.53 0.79 5.05
C TRP A 15 -11.42 1.78 5.34
N VAL A 16 -10.24 1.25 5.49
CA VAL A 16 -9.02 2.03 5.56
C VAL A 16 -8.23 1.72 4.30
N VAL A 17 -7.83 2.74 3.58
CA VAL A 17 -7.15 2.60 2.30
C VAL A 17 -5.75 3.18 2.42
N ALA A 18 -4.78 2.48 1.87
CA ALA A 18 -3.39 2.91 1.90
C ALA A 18 -2.85 3.06 0.48
N TYR A 19 -2.09 4.11 0.27
CA TYR A 19 -1.45 4.40 -1.01
C TYR A 19 0.05 4.56 -0.81
N CYS A 20 0.81 4.33 -1.86
CA CYS A 20 2.23 4.58 -1.85
C CYS A 20 2.54 5.69 -2.84
N ALA A 21 3.17 6.77 -2.37
CA ALA A 21 3.48 7.92 -3.21
C ALA A 21 4.47 7.55 -4.31
N GLU A 22 5.44 6.70 -4.00
CA GLU A 22 6.49 6.31 -4.95
C GLU A 22 6.02 5.21 -5.92
N VAL A 23 4.98 4.48 -5.55
CA VAL A 23 4.45 3.40 -6.39
C VAL A 23 2.95 3.60 -6.54
N PRO A 24 2.53 4.54 -7.40
CA PRO A 24 1.12 4.92 -7.48
C PRO A 24 0.21 3.81 -7.98
N GLU A 25 0.76 2.79 -8.63
CA GLU A 25 -0.05 1.64 -9.07
C GLU A 25 -0.46 0.74 -7.90
N ALA A 26 0.26 0.83 -6.77
CA ALA A 26 -0.02 -0.03 -5.63
C ALA A 26 -0.97 0.67 -4.67
N ASN A 27 -1.94 -0.09 -4.18
CA ASN A 27 -2.80 0.38 -3.10
C ASN A 27 -3.22 -0.81 -2.27
N GLY A 28 -3.66 -0.54 -1.04
CA GLY A 28 -4.11 -1.56 -0.14
C GLY A 28 -5.33 -1.10 0.61
N GLN A 29 -6.08 -2.03 1.16
CA GLN A 29 -7.24 -1.69 1.96
C GLN A 29 -7.47 -2.78 3.01
N GLY A 30 -8.15 -2.39 4.07
CA GLY A 30 -8.49 -3.29 5.15
C GLY A 30 -9.45 -2.61 6.10
N LYS A 31 -9.81 -3.30 7.16
CA LYS A 31 -10.69 -2.74 8.17
C LYS A 31 -9.92 -1.94 9.20
N THR A 32 -8.62 -2.13 9.27
CA THR A 32 -7.76 -1.41 10.19
C THR A 32 -6.59 -0.82 9.42
N ARG A 33 -5.91 0.13 10.05
CA ARG A 33 -4.72 0.72 9.47
C ARG A 33 -3.66 -0.34 9.17
N GLN A 34 -3.46 -1.26 10.11
CA GLN A 34 -2.46 -2.31 9.94
C GLN A 34 -2.79 -3.20 8.75
N GLU A 35 -4.06 -3.59 8.61
CA GLU A 35 -4.48 -4.41 7.48
C GLU A 35 -4.26 -3.70 6.15
N SER A 36 -4.56 -2.41 6.09
CA SER A 36 -4.37 -1.66 4.87
C SER A 36 -2.91 -1.54 4.49
N LEU A 37 -2.03 -1.38 5.48
CA LEU A 37 -0.59 -1.28 5.23
C LEU A 37 -0.01 -2.62 4.80
N GLU A 38 -0.47 -3.72 5.38
CA GLU A 38 -0.04 -5.05 4.96
C GLU A 38 -0.48 -5.33 3.52
N SER A 39 -1.71 -4.94 3.20
CA SER A 39 -2.22 -5.09 1.84
C SER A 39 -1.41 -4.25 0.86
N LEU A 40 -1.07 -3.04 1.25
CA LEU A 40 -0.24 -2.17 0.41
C LEU A 40 1.14 -2.77 0.18
N ALA A 41 1.76 -3.32 1.22
CA ALA A 41 3.08 -3.91 1.09
C ALA A 41 3.07 -5.06 0.09
N ALA A 42 2.05 -5.91 0.14
CA ALA A 42 1.91 -7.01 -0.82
C ALA A 42 1.71 -6.48 -2.24
N ALA A 43 0.93 -5.41 -2.39
CA ALA A 43 0.70 -4.81 -3.71
C ALA A 43 1.99 -4.23 -4.28
N ILE A 44 2.81 -3.59 -3.44
CA ILE A 44 4.09 -3.05 -3.89
C ILE A 44 5.00 -4.16 -4.39
N GLU A 45 5.06 -5.28 -3.67
CA GLU A 45 5.87 -6.42 -4.11
C GLU A 45 5.41 -6.91 -5.48
N LEU A 46 4.12 -7.02 -5.69
CA LEU A 46 3.59 -7.49 -6.97
C LEU A 46 3.94 -6.53 -8.10
N VAL A 47 3.81 -5.24 -7.87
CA VAL A 47 4.14 -4.24 -8.88
C VAL A 47 5.62 -4.30 -9.23
N LEU A 48 6.50 -4.39 -8.23
CA LEU A 48 7.93 -4.43 -8.48
C LEU A 48 8.34 -5.71 -9.21
N ASP A 49 7.72 -6.84 -8.87
CA ASP A 49 7.98 -8.09 -9.58
C ASP A 49 7.54 -8.01 -11.03
N TYR A 50 6.39 -7.41 -11.26
CA TYR A 50 5.85 -7.29 -12.60
C TYR A 50 6.75 -6.45 -13.51
N LYS A 51 7.38 -5.43 -12.95
CA LYS A 51 8.21 -4.52 -13.74
C LYS A 51 9.62 -5.02 -13.98
N ARG A 52 9.99 -6.13 -13.40
CA ARG A 52 11.28 -6.72 -13.71
C ARG A 52 11.23 -7.29 -15.12
#